data_9f680015ef2c2d6e7f64356875969ec8
#
_entry.id   9f680015ef2c2d6e7f64356875969ec8
#
_cell.length_a   1.000
_cell.length_b   1.000
_cell.length_c   1.000
_cell.angle_alpha   90.00
_cell.angle_beta   90.00
_cell.angle_gamma   90.00
#
_symmetry.space_group_name_H-M   'P 1'
#
loop_
_entity.id
_entity.type
_entity.pdbx_description
1 polymer ?
#
loop_
_entity_poly.entity_id
_entity_poly.type
_entity_poly.pdbx_seq_one_letter_code
_entity_poly.pdbx_strand_id
1 'polypeptide(L)'
;MNKEQFWNIVNEVHSSTDPRNQKEVLTALRDRLRNLPSEEILEWKQIFSFYQDAARRNDLWAASAAMGAHSSDDGFMDFRSWLISQGRDVYMSALKAPESLVSVNTDGQELNFEDYAYVPCRAYAERRAYEEMSVGDILASYIKWVATNEQQKQNDPAAGEKVMPQKSTDFFVQSAMLGKYDLYDEMERRELPDDVLRSLKEDIPQRGDIADGWQYEDLPRIMPKLSQRFQEKLERIEQRAKENTVPTQRRELKDKTLRRFLGTLPCTSQAEVNLLSDRMAEMTEQDETILSAMIEQHDPRTAERVLELMDDMKNCEVLAGVGNYKALGEYCVAQETNVPRELCEYLDLEALGKHYQEEYPGVFIGNDYVQFPQMSQGMEMKMKM
;
A
#
# COMPACT_ATOMS: atom_id res chain seq x y z
N MET A 1 -15.18 4.89 -24.16
CA MET A 1 -14.68 6.13 -23.47
C MET A 1 -13.70 6.87 -24.36
N ASN A 2 -13.64 8.19 -24.30
CA ASN A 2 -12.61 9.00 -24.99
C ASN A 2 -11.65 9.67 -23.98
N LYS A 3 -10.61 10.36 -24.49
CA LYS A 3 -9.59 11.00 -23.64
C LYS A 3 -10.14 12.12 -22.75
N GLU A 4 -11.14 12.85 -23.20
CA GLU A 4 -11.77 13.92 -22.43
C GLU A 4 -12.53 13.35 -21.22
N GLN A 5 -13.27 12.26 -21.44
CA GLN A 5 -13.98 11.56 -20.36
C GLN A 5 -12.99 10.95 -19.34
N PHE A 6 -11.89 10.36 -19.82
CA PHE A 6 -10.83 9.84 -18.95
C PHE A 6 -10.26 10.93 -18.05
N TRP A 7 -9.81 12.05 -18.66
CA TRP A 7 -9.20 13.14 -17.91
C TRP A 7 -10.20 13.87 -17.01
N ASN A 8 -11.48 13.94 -17.39
CA ASN A 8 -12.52 14.50 -16.52
C ASN A 8 -12.63 13.70 -15.22
N ILE A 9 -12.59 12.37 -15.28
CA ILE A 9 -12.61 11.52 -14.08
C ILE A 9 -11.38 11.76 -13.22
N VAL A 10 -10.20 11.76 -13.82
CA VAL A 10 -8.93 12.02 -13.09
C VAL A 10 -8.93 13.40 -12.44
N ASN A 11 -9.31 14.44 -13.18
CA ASN A 11 -9.35 15.82 -12.68
C ASN A 11 -10.41 16.02 -11.59
N GLU A 12 -11.57 15.37 -11.71
CA GLU A 12 -12.63 15.39 -10.70
C GLU A 12 -12.13 14.78 -9.39
N VAL A 13 -11.50 13.62 -9.45
CA VAL A 13 -10.90 12.96 -8.28
C VAL A 13 -9.80 13.84 -7.67
N HIS A 14 -8.87 14.31 -8.49
CA HIS A 14 -7.78 15.18 -8.02
C HIS A 14 -8.28 16.45 -7.32
N SER A 15 -9.32 17.08 -7.85
CA SER A 15 -9.87 18.34 -7.31
C SER A 15 -10.73 18.17 -6.06
N SER A 16 -11.28 16.98 -5.85
CA SER A 16 -12.18 16.66 -4.73
C SER A 16 -11.52 15.96 -3.54
N THR A 17 -10.24 15.63 -3.64
CA THR A 17 -9.49 14.90 -2.61
C THR A 17 -8.21 15.63 -2.20
N ASP A 18 -7.66 15.29 -1.04
CA ASP A 18 -6.31 15.72 -0.66
C ASP A 18 -5.28 14.79 -1.32
N PRO A 19 -4.42 15.30 -2.24
CA PRO A 19 -3.42 14.48 -2.92
C PRO A 19 -2.35 13.87 -1.98
N ARG A 20 -2.26 14.34 -0.73
CA ARG A 20 -1.40 13.77 0.31
C ARG A 20 -2.01 12.51 0.93
N ASN A 21 -3.30 12.32 0.80
CA ASN A 21 -4.05 11.18 1.31
C ASN A 21 -4.36 10.19 0.18
N GLN A 22 -3.39 9.34 -0.17
CA GLN A 22 -3.56 8.35 -1.24
C GLN A 22 -4.81 7.48 -1.04
N LYS A 23 -5.16 7.12 0.19
CA LYS A 23 -6.34 6.30 0.49
C LYS A 23 -7.66 7.01 0.11
N GLU A 24 -7.73 8.31 0.34
CA GLU A 24 -8.88 9.12 -0.07
C GLU A 24 -9.00 9.18 -1.59
N VAL A 25 -7.88 9.42 -2.28
CA VAL A 25 -7.80 9.43 -3.76
C VAL A 25 -8.25 8.08 -4.33
N LEU A 26 -7.73 6.96 -3.81
CA LEU A 26 -8.09 5.60 -4.25
C LEU A 26 -9.58 5.31 -4.03
N THR A 27 -10.13 5.74 -2.89
CA THR A 27 -11.56 5.56 -2.57
C THR A 27 -12.42 6.35 -3.54
N ALA A 28 -12.10 7.63 -3.77
CA ALA A 28 -12.84 8.50 -4.70
C ALA A 28 -12.78 7.97 -6.14
N LEU A 29 -11.60 7.53 -6.61
CA LEU A 29 -11.45 6.94 -7.93
C LEU A 29 -12.26 5.66 -8.08
N ARG A 30 -12.19 4.76 -7.10
CA ARG A 30 -12.98 3.52 -7.09
C ARG A 30 -14.47 3.81 -7.14
N ASP A 31 -14.95 4.71 -6.29
CA ASP A 31 -16.36 5.09 -6.23
C ASP A 31 -16.84 5.71 -7.53
N ARG A 32 -15.98 6.47 -8.20
CA ARG A 32 -16.29 7.06 -9.51
C ARG A 32 -16.34 6.01 -10.61
N LEU A 33 -15.36 5.08 -10.65
CA LEU A 33 -15.29 4.04 -11.69
C LEU A 33 -16.40 3.00 -11.54
N ARG A 34 -16.69 2.50 -10.35
CA ARG A 34 -17.71 1.46 -10.14
C ARG A 34 -19.13 1.88 -10.55
N ASN A 35 -19.38 3.18 -10.69
CA ASN A 35 -20.64 3.71 -11.19
C ASN A 35 -20.73 3.73 -12.73
N LEU A 36 -19.64 3.39 -13.42
CA LEU A 36 -19.62 3.23 -14.88
C LEU A 36 -20.04 1.80 -15.28
N PRO A 37 -20.53 1.58 -16.50
CA PRO A 37 -20.58 0.24 -17.08
C PRO A 37 -19.22 -0.42 -17.10
N SER A 38 -19.16 -1.77 -16.98
CA SER A 38 -17.90 -2.50 -16.98
C SER A 38 -17.04 -2.25 -18.23
N GLU A 39 -17.67 -2.11 -19.38
CA GLU A 39 -17.00 -1.76 -20.65
C GLU A 39 -16.27 -0.42 -20.57
N GLU A 40 -16.86 0.59 -19.93
CA GLU A 40 -16.22 1.91 -19.77
C GLU A 40 -15.08 1.86 -18.76
N ILE A 41 -15.13 0.99 -17.76
CA ILE A 41 -14.03 0.76 -16.82
C ILE A 41 -12.84 0.12 -17.55
N LEU A 42 -13.10 -0.85 -18.42
CA LEU A 42 -12.10 -1.49 -19.29
C LEU A 42 -11.41 -0.43 -20.17
N GLU A 43 -12.18 0.37 -20.89
CA GLU A 43 -11.67 1.45 -21.74
C GLU A 43 -10.87 2.49 -20.93
N TRP A 44 -11.32 2.82 -19.72
CA TRP A 44 -10.59 3.72 -18.81
C TRP A 44 -9.20 3.14 -18.48
N LYS A 45 -9.12 1.86 -18.15
CA LYS A 45 -7.84 1.20 -17.85
C LYS A 45 -6.92 1.15 -19.06
N GLN A 46 -7.46 0.88 -20.25
CA GLN A 46 -6.68 0.89 -21.51
C GLN A 46 -6.11 2.28 -21.80
N ILE A 47 -6.90 3.35 -21.61
CA ILE A 47 -6.44 4.74 -21.77
C ILE A 47 -5.39 5.08 -20.70
N PHE A 48 -5.60 4.65 -19.44
CA PHE A 48 -4.62 4.81 -18.38
C PHE A 48 -3.29 4.15 -18.73
N SER A 49 -3.33 2.90 -19.20
CA SER A 49 -2.12 2.18 -19.63
C SER A 49 -1.42 2.89 -20.78
N PHE A 50 -2.18 3.41 -21.75
CA PHE A 50 -1.61 4.22 -22.84
C PHE A 50 -0.84 5.45 -22.31
N TYR A 51 -1.43 6.21 -21.39
CA TYR A 51 -0.73 7.38 -20.82
C TYR A 51 0.43 6.96 -19.91
N GLN A 52 0.31 5.84 -19.20
CA GLN A 52 1.42 5.31 -18.40
C GLN A 52 2.61 4.92 -19.29
N ASP A 53 2.36 4.33 -20.47
CA ASP A 53 3.40 3.99 -21.45
C ASP A 53 3.96 5.24 -22.15
N ALA A 54 3.13 6.22 -22.48
CA ALA A 54 3.57 7.48 -23.07
C ALA A 54 4.52 8.29 -22.16
N ALA A 55 4.37 8.10 -20.83
CA ALA A 55 5.26 8.68 -19.85
C ALA A 55 6.53 7.84 -19.58
N ARG A 56 6.70 6.67 -20.22
CA ARG A 56 7.91 5.84 -20.11
C ARG A 56 9.06 6.45 -20.93
N ARG A 57 9.68 7.47 -20.34
CA ARG A 57 10.72 8.29 -20.96
C ARG A 57 11.89 8.47 -19.99
N ASN A 58 13.11 8.48 -20.52
CA ASN A 58 14.31 8.64 -19.72
C ASN A 58 14.39 9.98 -19.01
N ASP A 59 13.91 11.06 -19.63
CA ASP A 59 13.89 12.39 -19.02
C ASP A 59 12.85 12.50 -17.88
N LEU A 60 11.71 11.85 -17.99
CA LEU A 60 10.74 11.75 -16.87
C LEU A 60 11.26 10.84 -15.75
N TRP A 61 12.02 9.80 -16.09
CA TRP A 61 12.67 8.97 -15.09
C TRP A 61 13.73 9.77 -14.32
N ALA A 62 14.56 10.55 -15.04
CA ALA A 62 15.50 11.47 -14.39
C ALA A 62 14.78 12.52 -13.52
N ALA A 63 13.64 13.04 -13.98
CA ALA A 63 12.83 13.96 -13.16
C ALA A 63 12.29 13.29 -11.90
N SER A 64 11.77 12.07 -11.96
CA SER A 64 11.31 11.33 -10.80
C SER A 64 12.42 11.11 -9.77
N ALA A 65 13.61 10.73 -10.24
CA ALA A 65 14.80 10.58 -9.40
C ALA A 65 15.23 11.91 -8.75
N ALA A 66 15.25 13.01 -9.53
CA ALA A 66 15.56 14.35 -9.00
C ALA A 66 14.51 14.81 -7.94
N MET A 67 13.27 14.34 -8.02
CA MET A 67 12.21 14.62 -7.06
C MET A 67 12.28 13.73 -5.82
N GLY A 68 13.16 12.72 -5.79
CA GLY A 68 13.32 11.79 -4.69
C GLY A 68 12.30 10.63 -4.68
N ALA A 69 11.68 10.35 -5.83
CA ALA A 69 10.91 9.12 -6.01
C ALA A 69 11.83 7.89 -6.11
N HIS A 70 11.29 6.69 -5.85
CA HIS A 70 12.04 5.46 -6.04
C HIS A 70 12.46 5.31 -7.51
N SER A 71 13.74 5.04 -7.77
CA SER A 71 14.32 5.06 -9.12
C SER A 71 14.48 3.68 -9.75
N SER A 72 13.93 2.61 -9.15
CA SER A 72 13.79 1.31 -9.79
C SER A 72 12.77 1.35 -10.93
N ASP A 73 12.75 0.35 -11.81
CA ASP A 73 11.73 0.21 -12.87
C ASP A 73 10.30 0.25 -12.27
N ASP A 74 10.08 -0.49 -11.19
CA ASP A 74 8.78 -0.53 -10.49
C ASP A 74 8.46 0.85 -9.88
N GLY A 75 9.41 1.45 -9.16
CA GLY A 75 9.23 2.77 -8.58
C GLY A 75 8.95 3.85 -9.63
N PHE A 76 9.56 3.76 -10.82
CA PHE A 76 9.22 4.67 -11.91
C PHE A 76 7.85 4.38 -12.52
N MET A 77 7.38 3.12 -12.53
CA MET A 77 6.01 2.79 -12.91
C MET A 77 5.00 3.43 -11.94
N ASP A 78 5.28 3.37 -10.65
CA ASP A 78 4.44 3.98 -9.61
C ASP A 78 4.44 5.50 -9.68
N PHE A 79 5.60 6.10 -9.95
CA PHE A 79 5.70 7.54 -10.22
C PHE A 79 4.84 7.98 -11.42
N ARG A 80 4.80 7.19 -12.50
CA ARG A 80 3.92 7.47 -13.65
C ARG A 80 2.45 7.41 -13.28
N SER A 81 2.05 6.50 -12.38
CA SER A 81 0.70 6.45 -11.82
C SER A 81 0.40 7.69 -10.98
N TRP A 82 1.35 8.11 -10.12
CA TRP A 82 1.26 9.37 -9.39
C TRP A 82 1.13 10.56 -10.34
N LEU A 83 1.94 10.63 -11.39
CA LEU A 83 1.92 11.73 -12.35
C LEU A 83 0.55 11.88 -13.04
N ILE A 84 -0.09 10.76 -13.43
CA ILE A 84 -1.45 10.76 -13.98
C ILE A 84 -2.45 11.27 -12.94
N SER A 85 -2.34 10.85 -11.69
CA SER A 85 -3.24 11.25 -10.60
C SER A 85 -3.22 12.76 -10.31
N GLN A 86 -2.15 13.47 -10.71
CA GLN A 86 -2.03 14.93 -10.57
C GLN A 86 -2.89 15.71 -11.60
N GLY A 87 -3.60 15.03 -12.48
CA GLY A 87 -4.47 15.63 -13.48
C GLY A 87 -3.78 15.95 -14.80
N ARG A 88 -4.63 16.25 -15.80
CA ARG A 88 -4.20 16.40 -17.19
C ARG A 88 -3.14 17.48 -17.39
N ASP A 89 -3.34 18.65 -16.77
CA ASP A 89 -2.47 19.80 -17.03
C ASP A 89 -1.04 19.56 -16.51
N VAL A 90 -0.91 18.96 -15.32
CA VAL A 90 0.38 18.56 -14.74
C VAL A 90 1.03 17.48 -15.61
N TYR A 91 0.27 16.44 -15.94
CA TYR A 91 0.75 15.33 -16.77
C TYR A 91 1.26 15.81 -18.13
N MET A 92 0.46 16.59 -18.87
CA MET A 92 0.84 17.09 -20.20
C MET A 92 2.00 18.09 -20.15
N SER A 93 2.08 18.91 -19.10
CA SER A 93 3.20 19.82 -18.89
C SER A 93 4.50 19.04 -18.64
N ALA A 94 4.44 17.98 -17.84
CA ALA A 94 5.59 17.12 -17.59
C ALA A 94 6.04 16.36 -18.85
N LEU A 95 5.12 15.89 -19.67
CA LEU A 95 5.45 15.30 -20.97
C LEU A 95 6.14 16.30 -21.93
N LYS A 96 5.74 17.57 -21.90
CA LYS A 96 6.37 18.63 -22.71
C LYS A 96 7.73 19.03 -22.18
N ALA A 97 7.85 19.18 -20.87
CA ALA A 97 9.05 19.61 -20.19
C ALA A 97 9.05 19.05 -18.76
N PRO A 98 9.80 17.97 -18.46
CA PRO A 98 9.81 17.33 -17.13
C PRO A 98 10.11 18.30 -15.98
N GLU A 99 10.94 19.31 -16.22
CA GLU A 99 11.24 20.36 -15.24
C GLU A 99 10.03 21.24 -14.86
N SER A 100 8.89 21.15 -15.59
CA SER A 100 7.64 21.82 -15.17
C SER A 100 7.13 21.30 -13.83
N LEU A 101 7.52 20.08 -13.45
CA LEU A 101 7.20 19.49 -12.15
C LEU A 101 7.78 20.29 -10.96
N VAL A 102 8.72 21.18 -11.20
CA VAL A 102 9.22 22.12 -10.18
C VAL A 102 8.12 23.00 -9.60
N SER A 103 7.02 23.25 -10.32
CA SER A 103 5.89 24.07 -9.86
C SER A 103 4.83 23.27 -9.11
N VAL A 104 4.89 21.95 -9.13
CA VAL A 104 3.90 21.08 -8.47
C VAL A 104 4.16 21.03 -6.96
N ASN A 105 3.14 21.30 -6.16
CA ASN A 105 3.27 21.15 -4.72
C ASN A 105 3.25 19.66 -4.34
N THR A 106 4.39 19.14 -3.91
CA THR A 106 4.59 17.75 -3.49
C THR A 106 4.81 17.63 -1.97
N ASP A 107 4.57 18.69 -1.21
CA ASP A 107 4.80 18.66 0.23
C ASP A 107 3.83 17.70 0.93
N GLY A 108 4.39 16.72 1.63
CA GLY A 108 3.62 15.66 2.28
C GLY A 108 3.01 14.62 1.33
N GLN A 109 3.35 14.65 0.03
CA GLN A 109 2.95 13.62 -0.92
C GLN A 109 4.01 12.52 -1.02
N GLU A 110 3.57 11.29 -1.09
CA GLU A 110 4.35 10.16 -1.60
C GLU A 110 4.26 10.15 -3.13
N LEU A 111 5.43 10.12 -3.79
CA LEU A 111 5.51 10.23 -5.26
C LEU A 111 5.40 8.86 -5.97
N ASN A 112 5.22 7.79 -5.22
CA ASN A 112 4.99 6.45 -5.73
C ASN A 112 3.54 6.05 -5.43
N PHE A 113 2.77 5.71 -6.46
CA PHE A 113 1.34 5.44 -6.32
C PHE A 113 0.94 4.15 -7.04
N GLU A 114 1.48 3.03 -6.58
CA GLU A 114 1.25 1.69 -7.13
C GLU A 114 -0.25 1.35 -7.17
N ASP A 115 -0.94 1.48 -6.03
CA ASP A 115 -2.35 1.10 -5.88
C ASP A 115 -3.30 1.83 -6.85
N TYR A 116 -2.92 3.01 -7.35
CA TYR A 116 -3.73 3.76 -8.32
C TYR A 116 -3.97 2.97 -9.61
N ALA A 117 -2.98 2.22 -10.06
CA ALA A 117 -3.06 1.38 -11.26
C ALA A 117 -4.00 0.18 -11.10
N TYR A 118 -4.25 -0.27 -9.86
CA TYR A 118 -5.08 -1.45 -9.55
C TYR A 118 -6.54 -1.10 -9.24
N VAL A 119 -6.87 0.16 -8.98
CA VAL A 119 -8.26 0.60 -8.71
C VAL A 119 -9.24 0.13 -9.79
N PRO A 120 -8.95 0.29 -11.12
CA PRO A 120 -9.88 -0.13 -12.15
C PRO A 120 -10.13 -1.64 -12.17
N CYS A 121 -9.14 -2.47 -11.80
CA CYS A 121 -9.32 -3.91 -11.73
C CYS A 121 -10.36 -4.30 -10.67
N ARG A 122 -10.30 -3.66 -9.50
CA ARG A 122 -11.28 -3.86 -8.43
C ARG A 122 -12.67 -3.33 -8.82
N ALA A 123 -12.72 -2.12 -9.38
CA ALA A 123 -13.98 -1.50 -9.82
C ALA A 123 -14.66 -2.33 -10.93
N TYR A 124 -13.88 -2.86 -11.87
CA TYR A 124 -14.36 -3.73 -12.94
C TYR A 124 -14.96 -5.02 -12.41
N ALA A 125 -14.23 -5.73 -11.55
CA ALA A 125 -14.70 -6.99 -10.97
C ALA A 125 -15.99 -6.79 -10.17
N GLU A 126 -16.10 -5.72 -9.37
CA GLU A 126 -17.30 -5.35 -8.65
C GLU A 126 -18.48 -5.05 -9.59
N ARG A 127 -18.22 -4.30 -10.66
CA ARG A 127 -19.25 -3.92 -11.63
C ARG A 127 -19.74 -5.13 -12.44
N ARG A 128 -18.81 -5.97 -12.92
CA ARG A 128 -19.16 -7.21 -13.64
C ARG A 128 -20.00 -8.14 -12.78
N ALA A 129 -19.60 -8.29 -11.54
CA ALA A 129 -20.37 -9.05 -10.59
C ALA A 129 -21.79 -8.53 -10.44
N TYR A 130 -21.96 -7.22 -10.28
CA TYR A 130 -23.26 -6.60 -10.17
C TYR A 130 -24.10 -6.78 -11.45
N GLU A 131 -23.49 -6.68 -12.64
CA GLU A 131 -24.16 -6.86 -13.94
C GLU A 131 -24.62 -8.29 -14.19
N GLU A 132 -23.90 -9.29 -13.66
CA GLU A 132 -24.23 -10.71 -13.82
C GLU A 132 -25.10 -11.28 -12.69
N MET A 133 -25.25 -10.56 -11.57
CA MET A 133 -26.12 -11.03 -10.48
C MET A 133 -27.57 -11.11 -10.90
N SER A 134 -28.16 -12.29 -10.78
CA SER A 134 -29.60 -12.45 -10.93
C SER A 134 -30.34 -11.83 -9.73
N VAL A 135 -31.61 -11.46 -9.95
CA VAL A 135 -32.49 -10.99 -8.87
C VAL A 135 -32.55 -12.03 -7.71
N GLY A 136 -32.43 -13.32 -8.04
CA GLY A 136 -32.38 -14.40 -7.05
C GLY A 136 -31.11 -14.36 -6.19
N ASP A 137 -29.94 -14.06 -6.79
CA ASP A 137 -28.67 -13.96 -6.08
C ASP A 137 -28.65 -12.73 -5.15
N ILE A 138 -29.19 -11.60 -5.62
CA ILE A 138 -29.36 -10.37 -4.82
C ILE A 138 -30.24 -10.67 -3.61
N LEU A 139 -31.39 -11.33 -3.82
CA LEU A 139 -32.31 -11.70 -2.76
C LEU A 139 -31.70 -12.70 -1.77
N ALA A 140 -30.98 -13.71 -2.26
CA ALA A 140 -30.28 -14.70 -1.43
C ALA A 140 -29.19 -14.04 -0.56
N SER A 141 -28.42 -13.11 -1.13
CA SER A 141 -27.41 -12.31 -0.42
C SER A 141 -28.03 -11.43 0.66
N TYR A 142 -29.17 -10.80 0.37
CA TYR A 142 -29.95 -10.00 1.33
C TYR A 142 -30.48 -10.88 2.49
N ILE A 143 -31.09 -12.01 2.18
CA ILE A 143 -31.60 -12.95 3.19
C ILE A 143 -30.48 -13.45 4.11
N LYS A 144 -29.33 -13.81 3.53
CA LYS A 144 -28.13 -14.23 4.29
C LYS A 144 -27.65 -13.12 5.21
N TRP A 145 -27.61 -11.88 4.73
CA TRP A 145 -27.22 -10.72 5.53
C TRP A 145 -28.19 -10.48 6.71
N VAL A 146 -29.51 -10.51 6.46
CA VAL A 146 -30.53 -10.38 7.52
C VAL A 146 -30.36 -11.45 8.58
N ALA A 147 -30.22 -12.73 8.17
CA ALA A 147 -30.04 -13.83 9.09
C ALA A 147 -28.77 -13.70 9.96
N THR A 148 -27.66 -13.24 9.35
CA THR A 148 -26.41 -13.01 10.09
C THR A 148 -26.52 -11.87 11.09
N ASN A 149 -27.21 -10.78 10.73
CA ASN A 149 -27.44 -9.65 11.62
C ASN A 149 -28.42 -9.97 12.76
N GLU A 150 -29.45 -10.79 12.50
CA GLU A 150 -30.36 -11.25 13.56
C GLU A 150 -29.64 -12.15 14.57
N GLN A 151 -28.75 -13.04 14.13
CA GLN A 151 -27.89 -13.84 15.01
C GLN A 151 -26.92 -12.95 15.83
N GLN A 152 -26.33 -11.92 15.23
CA GLN A 152 -25.47 -11.00 15.96
C GLN A 152 -26.24 -10.16 17.00
N LYS A 153 -27.45 -9.70 16.67
CA LYS A 153 -28.35 -9.01 17.64
C LYS A 153 -28.74 -9.88 18.80
N GLN A 154 -28.93 -11.19 18.59
CA GLN A 154 -29.21 -12.14 19.67
C GLN A 154 -28.00 -12.36 20.59
N ASN A 155 -26.78 -12.30 20.04
CA ASN A 155 -25.55 -12.51 20.80
C ASN A 155 -25.04 -11.20 21.48
N ASP A 156 -25.42 -10.03 20.98
CA ASP A 156 -25.09 -8.73 21.56
C ASP A 156 -26.26 -7.74 21.41
N PRO A 157 -27.17 -7.69 22.39
CA PRO A 157 -28.34 -6.81 22.36
C PRO A 157 -27.99 -5.30 22.41
N ALA A 158 -26.76 -4.96 22.79
CA ALA A 158 -26.26 -3.57 22.84
C ALA A 158 -25.66 -3.12 21.49
N ALA A 159 -25.46 -4.01 20.53
CA ALA A 159 -25.05 -3.65 19.19
C ALA A 159 -26.17 -2.87 18.52
N GLY A 160 -25.98 -1.55 18.39
CA GLY A 160 -26.92 -0.65 17.72
C GLY A 160 -27.24 -1.12 16.30
N GLU A 161 -28.34 -0.61 15.76
CA GLU A 161 -28.81 -0.94 14.42
C GLU A 161 -27.70 -0.66 13.38
N LYS A 162 -26.98 -1.72 13.00
CA LYS A 162 -25.92 -1.59 11.98
C LYS A 162 -26.61 -1.36 10.63
N VAL A 163 -26.50 -0.15 10.13
CA VAL A 163 -26.73 0.15 8.71
C VAL A 163 -25.95 -0.90 7.92
N MET A 164 -26.60 -1.51 6.90
CA MET A 164 -26.00 -2.50 6.02
C MET A 164 -24.62 -2.00 5.59
N PRO A 165 -23.52 -2.61 6.04
CA PRO A 165 -22.22 -2.14 5.61
C PRO A 165 -22.11 -2.52 4.13
N GLN A 166 -22.11 -1.53 3.27
CA GLN A 166 -21.68 -1.68 1.86
C GLN A 166 -20.34 -2.47 1.78
N LYS A 167 -19.57 -2.47 2.87
CA LYS A 167 -18.25 -3.11 3.00
C LYS A 167 -18.24 -4.61 3.28
N SER A 168 -19.27 -5.23 3.87
CA SER A 168 -19.23 -6.67 4.16
C SER A 168 -19.62 -7.54 2.97
N THR A 169 -20.45 -7.01 2.08
CA THR A 169 -20.70 -7.59 0.76
C THR A 169 -19.44 -7.49 -0.11
N ASP A 170 -18.69 -6.40 0.02
CA ASP A 170 -17.50 -6.12 -0.78
C ASP A 170 -16.36 -7.14 -0.56
N PHE A 171 -16.09 -7.61 0.67
CA PHE A 171 -14.93 -8.45 0.91
C PHE A 171 -15.08 -9.88 0.36
N PHE A 172 -16.23 -10.53 0.58
CA PHE A 172 -16.50 -11.88 0.03
C PHE A 172 -16.73 -11.86 -1.48
N VAL A 173 -17.38 -10.80 -1.98
CA VAL A 173 -17.56 -10.54 -3.41
C VAL A 173 -16.21 -10.23 -4.07
N GLN A 174 -15.33 -9.44 -3.46
CA GLN A 174 -14.02 -9.09 -4.00
C GLN A 174 -13.09 -10.30 -4.14
N SER A 175 -12.97 -11.14 -3.11
CA SER A 175 -12.07 -12.29 -3.14
C SER A 175 -12.51 -13.37 -4.13
N ALA A 176 -13.81 -13.65 -4.22
CA ALA A 176 -14.35 -14.64 -5.17
C ALA A 176 -14.44 -14.12 -6.61
N MET A 177 -14.51 -12.81 -6.81
CA MET A 177 -14.78 -12.18 -8.11
C MET A 177 -13.52 -11.64 -8.79
N LEU A 178 -12.48 -11.22 -8.05
CA LEU A 178 -11.17 -10.88 -8.64
C LEU A 178 -10.57 -12.05 -9.42
N GLY A 179 -10.83 -13.30 -9.00
CA GLY A 179 -10.42 -14.50 -9.73
C GLY A 179 -11.33 -14.89 -10.91
N LYS A 180 -12.58 -14.36 -10.96
CA LYS A 180 -13.54 -14.67 -12.03
C LYS A 180 -13.55 -13.62 -13.15
N TYR A 181 -13.31 -12.37 -12.82
CA TYR A 181 -13.36 -11.24 -13.75
C TYR A 181 -12.00 -10.53 -13.77
N ASP A 182 -11.05 -11.10 -14.51
CA ASP A 182 -9.75 -10.49 -14.72
C ASP A 182 -9.83 -9.41 -15.80
N LEU A 183 -9.58 -8.17 -15.41
CA LEU A 183 -9.57 -7.04 -16.32
C LEU A 183 -8.46 -7.16 -17.37
N TYR A 184 -7.31 -7.72 -17.00
CA TYR A 184 -6.18 -7.87 -17.92
C TYR A 184 -6.47 -8.89 -19.02
N ASP A 185 -7.14 -10.00 -18.69
CA ASP A 185 -7.61 -10.97 -19.67
C ASP A 185 -8.57 -10.33 -20.69
N GLU A 186 -9.43 -9.41 -20.25
CA GLU A 186 -10.32 -8.68 -21.16
C GLU A 186 -9.57 -7.62 -21.99
N MET A 187 -8.54 -6.98 -21.43
CA MET A 187 -7.70 -6.04 -22.18
C MET A 187 -6.95 -6.71 -23.32
N GLU A 188 -6.50 -7.96 -23.14
CA GLU A 188 -5.86 -8.75 -24.21
C GLU A 188 -6.82 -9.09 -25.35
N ARG A 189 -8.11 -9.22 -25.06
CA ARG A 189 -9.15 -9.60 -26.04
C ARG A 189 -9.75 -8.43 -26.78
N ARG A 190 -9.60 -7.21 -26.25
CA ARG A 190 -10.26 -6.02 -26.77
C ARG A 190 -9.29 -4.86 -26.88
N GLU A 191 -9.21 -4.29 -28.05
CA GLU A 191 -8.43 -3.09 -28.32
C GLU A 191 -9.31 -1.83 -28.25
N LEU A 192 -8.71 -0.70 -27.94
CA LEU A 192 -9.39 0.59 -28.07
C LEU A 192 -9.76 0.84 -29.54
N PRO A 193 -10.90 1.48 -29.80
CA PRO A 193 -11.26 1.91 -31.14
C PRO A 193 -10.17 2.76 -31.80
N ASP A 194 -9.94 2.55 -33.10
CA ASP A 194 -8.87 3.20 -33.86
C ASP A 194 -8.88 4.73 -33.79
N ASP A 195 -10.08 5.31 -33.77
CA ASP A 195 -10.26 6.77 -33.65
C ASP A 195 -9.88 7.27 -32.26
N VAL A 196 -10.20 6.53 -31.20
CA VAL A 196 -9.77 6.83 -29.82
C VAL A 196 -8.25 6.74 -29.73
N LEU A 197 -7.66 5.62 -30.20
CA LEU A 197 -6.21 5.42 -30.17
C LEU A 197 -5.47 6.51 -30.96
N ARG A 198 -6.00 6.91 -32.11
CA ARG A 198 -5.44 8.03 -32.91
C ARG A 198 -5.50 9.34 -32.12
N SER A 199 -6.63 9.65 -31.50
CA SER A 199 -6.81 10.84 -30.69
C SER A 199 -5.87 10.89 -29.49
N LEU A 200 -5.60 9.73 -28.87
CA LEU A 200 -4.62 9.61 -27.78
C LEU A 200 -3.19 9.86 -28.27
N LYS A 201 -2.80 9.29 -29.42
CA LYS A 201 -1.47 9.50 -30.03
C LYS A 201 -1.25 10.97 -30.40
N GLU A 202 -2.27 11.64 -30.91
CA GLU A 202 -2.21 13.09 -31.24
C GLU A 202 -2.06 13.97 -29.99
N ASP A 203 -2.51 13.51 -28.83
CA ASP A 203 -2.43 14.24 -27.56
C ASP A 203 -0.99 14.28 -26.99
N ILE A 204 -0.16 13.28 -27.36
CA ILE A 204 1.19 13.15 -26.83
C ILE A 204 2.16 14.10 -27.55
N PRO A 205 2.89 14.95 -26.80
CA PRO A 205 3.88 15.86 -27.38
C PRO A 205 5.00 15.11 -28.14
N GLN A 206 5.17 15.48 -29.41
CA GLN A 206 6.26 14.93 -30.24
C GLN A 206 7.56 15.67 -29.92
N ARG A 207 8.42 15.05 -29.13
CA ARG A 207 9.75 15.58 -28.80
C ARG A 207 10.76 14.47 -28.57
N GLY A 208 12.03 14.79 -28.69
CA GLY A 208 13.13 13.87 -28.35
C GLY A 208 13.15 13.54 -26.85
N ASP A 209 13.85 12.49 -26.53
CA ASP A 209 14.16 12.06 -25.17
C ASP A 209 15.67 12.19 -24.92
N ILE A 210 16.09 12.15 -23.66
CA ILE A 210 17.52 12.04 -23.33
C ILE A 210 17.98 10.60 -23.51
N ALA A 211 19.30 10.40 -23.69
CA ALA A 211 19.88 9.06 -23.74
C ALA A 211 19.62 8.35 -22.39
N ASP A 212 19.51 7.03 -22.45
CA ASP A 212 19.54 6.16 -21.27
C ASP A 212 20.94 6.16 -20.61
N GLY A 213 21.03 5.49 -19.46
CA GLY A 213 22.32 5.31 -18.76
C GLY A 213 22.81 6.53 -17.97
N TRP A 214 21.98 7.56 -17.77
CA TRP A 214 22.29 8.66 -16.84
C TRP A 214 22.44 8.12 -15.41
N GLN A 215 23.25 8.81 -14.60
CA GLN A 215 23.48 8.50 -13.19
C GLN A 215 22.96 9.64 -12.30
N TYR A 216 22.82 9.38 -10.99
CA TYR A 216 22.36 10.40 -10.03
C TYR A 216 23.22 11.68 -10.05
N GLU A 217 24.51 11.54 -10.30
CA GLU A 217 25.46 12.64 -10.40
C GLU A 217 25.21 13.54 -11.63
N ASP A 218 24.49 13.02 -12.64
CA ASP A 218 24.09 13.78 -13.82
C ASP A 218 22.84 14.65 -13.60
N LEU A 219 22.01 14.34 -12.56
CA LEU A 219 20.74 15.03 -12.33
C LEU A 219 20.86 16.55 -12.25
N PRO A 220 21.84 17.16 -11.56
CA PRO A 220 22.01 18.62 -11.55
C PRO A 220 22.25 19.23 -12.94
N ARG A 221 22.77 18.46 -13.88
CA ARG A 221 23.01 18.90 -15.27
C ARG A 221 21.79 18.72 -16.16
N ILE A 222 21.06 17.60 -16.01
CA ILE A 222 19.92 17.25 -16.87
C ILE A 222 18.58 17.76 -16.35
N MET A 223 18.45 17.93 -15.02
CA MET A 223 17.25 18.42 -14.32
C MET A 223 17.62 19.52 -13.30
N PRO A 224 18.22 20.64 -13.73
CA PRO A 224 18.83 21.61 -12.82
C PRO A 224 17.83 22.24 -11.85
N LYS A 225 16.62 22.58 -12.29
CA LYS A 225 15.61 23.22 -11.43
C LYS A 225 15.01 22.26 -10.43
N LEU A 226 14.72 21.03 -10.86
CA LEU A 226 14.22 19.98 -9.97
C LEU A 226 15.27 19.59 -8.94
N SER A 227 16.52 19.35 -9.39
CA SER A 227 17.63 19.02 -8.50
C SER A 227 17.86 20.11 -7.47
N GLN A 228 17.87 21.40 -7.86
CA GLN A 228 18.02 22.49 -6.92
C GLN A 228 16.88 22.53 -5.88
N ARG A 229 15.61 22.47 -6.34
CA ARG A 229 14.46 22.53 -5.42
C ARG A 229 14.44 21.37 -4.45
N PHE A 230 14.69 20.16 -4.92
CA PHE A 230 14.63 18.97 -4.09
C PHE A 230 15.90 18.77 -3.25
N GLN A 231 17.06 19.25 -3.72
CA GLN A 231 18.27 19.30 -2.91
C GLN A 231 18.07 20.22 -1.68
N GLU A 232 17.53 21.42 -1.87
CA GLU A 232 17.16 22.29 -0.74
C GLU A 232 16.15 21.65 0.21
N LYS A 233 15.22 20.85 -0.33
CA LYS A 233 14.25 20.09 0.47
C LYS A 233 14.94 18.94 1.21
N LEU A 234 15.80 18.18 0.54
CA LEU A 234 16.60 17.11 1.14
C LEU A 234 17.54 17.64 2.21
N GLU A 235 18.24 18.73 1.94
CA GLU A 235 19.10 19.40 2.92
C GLU A 235 18.31 19.89 4.15
N ARG A 236 17.11 20.44 3.96
CA ARG A 236 16.21 20.81 5.07
C ARG A 236 15.72 19.59 5.84
N ILE A 237 15.38 18.48 5.14
CA ILE A 237 15.00 17.23 5.77
C ILE A 237 16.19 16.64 6.51
N GLU A 238 17.36 16.59 5.91
CA GLU A 238 18.59 16.12 6.55
C GLU A 238 19.00 17.01 7.73
N GLN A 239 18.85 18.33 7.60
CA GLN A 239 19.13 19.25 8.70
C GLN A 239 18.12 19.07 9.84
N ARG A 240 16.83 18.96 9.53
CA ARG A 240 15.80 18.61 10.53
C ARG A 240 16.02 17.22 11.13
N ALA A 241 16.41 16.24 10.32
CA ALA A 241 16.76 14.91 10.81
C ALA A 241 17.99 14.95 11.73
N LYS A 242 19.00 15.76 11.42
CA LYS A 242 20.18 15.99 12.28
C LYS A 242 19.79 16.73 13.57
N GLU A 243 18.90 17.71 13.47
CA GLU A 243 18.36 18.43 14.62
C GLU A 243 17.39 17.59 15.46
N ASN A 244 16.64 16.68 14.81
CA ASN A 244 15.62 15.81 15.40
C ASN A 244 16.01 14.32 15.37
N THR A 245 17.29 13.99 15.32
CA THR A 245 17.72 12.58 15.40
C THR A 245 17.45 12.08 16.80
N VAL A 246 16.71 10.99 16.92
CA VAL A 246 16.52 10.31 18.21
C VAL A 246 17.91 9.97 18.75
N PRO A 247 18.29 10.45 19.95
CA PRO A 247 19.59 10.13 20.50
C PRO A 247 19.64 8.64 20.86
N THR A 248 20.10 7.82 19.91
CA THR A 248 20.32 6.36 20.13
C THR A 248 21.44 6.08 21.13
N GLN A 249 22.07 7.15 21.68
CA GLN A 249 23.22 7.06 22.58
C GLN A 249 22.88 6.68 24.03
N ARG A 250 21.62 6.74 24.47
CA ARG A 250 21.28 6.39 25.87
C ARG A 250 21.29 4.89 26.12
N ARG A 251 21.01 4.08 25.12
CA ARG A 251 21.10 2.62 25.16
C ARG A 251 21.54 2.11 23.78
N GLU A 252 22.51 1.24 23.76
CA GLU A 252 22.91 0.57 22.53
C GLU A 252 21.93 -0.58 22.25
N LEU A 253 21.01 -0.40 21.31
CA LEU A 253 20.14 -1.47 20.86
C LEU A 253 20.99 -2.60 20.29
N LYS A 254 20.68 -3.84 20.66
CA LYS A 254 21.40 -5.02 20.20
C LYS A 254 21.08 -5.33 18.73
N ASP A 255 19.85 -5.12 18.33
CA ASP A 255 19.43 -5.28 16.94
C ASP A 255 19.95 -4.10 16.10
N LYS A 256 20.90 -4.41 15.20
CA LYS A 256 21.50 -3.42 14.29
C LYS A 256 20.53 -2.89 13.25
N THR A 257 19.57 -3.72 12.82
CA THR A 257 18.54 -3.36 11.82
C THR A 257 17.57 -2.39 12.43
N LEU A 258 17.07 -2.68 13.62
CA LEU A 258 16.20 -1.81 14.40
C LEU A 258 16.87 -0.46 14.68
N ARG A 259 18.14 -0.49 15.12
CA ARG A 259 18.93 0.73 15.36
C ARG A 259 19.04 1.59 14.11
N ARG A 260 19.36 0.98 12.97
CA ARG A 260 19.47 1.69 11.69
C ARG A 260 18.12 2.30 11.28
N PHE A 261 17.05 1.52 11.39
CA PHE A 261 15.70 1.96 11.07
C PHE A 261 15.31 3.17 11.93
N LEU A 262 15.38 3.07 13.24
CA LEU A 262 15.01 4.17 14.16
C LEU A 262 15.90 5.40 13.99
N GLY A 263 17.18 5.21 13.65
CA GLY A 263 18.09 6.32 13.35
C GLY A 263 17.81 7.07 12.07
N THR A 264 17.00 6.49 11.15
CA THR A 264 16.58 7.11 9.88
C THR A 264 15.13 7.56 9.88
N LEU A 265 14.38 7.26 10.95
CA LEU A 265 12.96 7.57 11.05
C LEU A 265 12.74 9.09 11.14
N PRO A 266 11.92 9.70 10.26
CA PRO A 266 11.63 11.11 10.33
C PRO A 266 10.77 11.45 11.55
N CYS A 267 11.23 12.38 12.38
CA CYS A 267 10.45 12.95 13.47
C CYS A 267 10.01 14.37 13.10
N THR A 268 8.78 14.72 13.41
CA THR A 268 8.21 16.04 13.06
C THR A 268 8.42 17.08 14.16
N SER A 269 8.75 16.64 15.37
CA SER A 269 8.95 17.52 16.53
C SER A 269 10.00 16.98 17.51
N GLN A 270 10.62 17.86 18.30
CA GLN A 270 11.50 17.47 19.40
C GLN A 270 10.77 16.65 20.49
N ALA A 271 9.46 16.84 20.63
CA ALA A 271 8.65 16.05 21.56
C ALA A 271 8.58 14.58 21.14
N GLU A 272 8.40 14.29 19.85
CA GLU A 272 8.46 12.92 19.31
C GLU A 272 9.83 12.27 19.52
N VAL A 273 10.91 13.02 19.25
CA VAL A 273 12.30 12.54 19.47
C VAL A 273 12.50 12.15 20.94
N ASN A 274 12.07 13.01 21.87
CA ASN A 274 12.22 12.74 23.30
C ASN A 274 11.38 11.53 23.71
N LEU A 275 10.13 11.44 23.26
CA LEU A 275 9.22 10.34 23.60
C LEU A 275 9.75 8.99 23.08
N LEU A 276 10.21 8.93 21.84
CA LEU A 276 10.84 7.72 21.27
C LEU A 276 12.10 7.35 22.06
N SER A 277 12.95 8.33 22.36
CA SER A 277 14.19 8.09 23.13
C SER A 277 13.91 7.55 24.53
N ASP A 278 12.91 8.07 25.23
CA ASP A 278 12.52 7.63 26.56
C ASP A 278 11.95 6.20 26.51
N ARG A 279 11.08 5.92 25.56
CA ARG A 279 10.52 4.56 25.34
C ARG A 279 11.59 3.55 25.00
N MET A 280 12.52 3.88 24.11
CA MET A 280 13.64 3.00 23.75
C MET A 280 14.57 2.72 24.94
N ALA A 281 14.74 3.69 25.84
CA ALA A 281 15.57 3.51 27.03
C ALA A 281 15.00 2.48 28.04
N GLU A 282 13.66 2.27 28.01
CA GLU A 282 12.94 1.34 28.88
C GLU A 282 12.80 -0.08 28.27
N MET A 283 13.07 -0.27 26.96
CA MET A 283 12.90 -1.54 26.26
C MET A 283 13.83 -2.64 26.78
N THR A 284 13.30 -3.84 26.87
CA THR A 284 14.07 -5.08 27.08
C THR A 284 14.59 -5.65 25.76
N GLU A 285 15.41 -6.71 25.77
CA GLU A 285 15.81 -7.43 24.55
C GLU A 285 14.62 -8.08 23.86
N GLN A 286 13.65 -8.55 24.64
CA GLN A 286 12.42 -9.12 24.10
C GLN A 286 11.57 -8.05 23.41
N ASP A 287 11.51 -6.84 23.97
CA ASP A 287 10.82 -5.70 23.35
C ASP A 287 11.48 -5.31 22.03
N GLU A 288 12.82 -5.37 21.92
CA GLU A 288 13.52 -5.12 20.67
C GLU A 288 13.11 -6.13 19.59
N THR A 289 12.99 -7.43 19.96
CA THR A 289 12.56 -8.49 19.04
C THR A 289 11.13 -8.28 18.59
N ILE A 290 10.22 -7.95 19.52
CA ILE A 290 8.81 -7.66 19.21
C ILE A 290 8.69 -6.44 18.28
N LEU A 291 9.38 -5.34 18.61
CA LEU A 291 9.33 -4.13 17.81
C LEU A 291 9.89 -4.35 16.41
N SER A 292 10.98 -5.14 16.28
CA SER A 292 11.52 -5.51 14.97
C SER A 292 10.51 -6.28 14.13
N ALA A 293 9.79 -7.23 14.72
CA ALA A 293 8.74 -7.99 14.04
C ALA A 293 7.57 -7.09 13.60
N MET A 294 7.15 -6.18 14.46
CA MET A 294 6.06 -5.25 14.16
C MET A 294 6.44 -4.25 13.05
N ILE A 295 7.69 -3.78 13.03
CA ILE A 295 8.22 -2.93 11.97
C ILE A 295 8.25 -3.69 10.64
N GLU A 296 8.71 -4.93 10.62
CA GLU A 296 8.73 -5.77 9.42
C GLU A 296 7.32 -6.01 8.88
N GLN A 297 6.35 -6.26 9.77
CA GLN A 297 4.96 -6.51 9.38
C GLN A 297 4.21 -5.26 8.92
N HIS A 298 4.46 -4.09 9.53
CA HIS A 298 3.65 -2.89 9.34
C HIS A 298 4.32 -1.78 8.54
N ASP A 299 5.63 -1.90 8.29
CA ASP A 299 6.46 -0.93 7.55
C ASP A 299 6.16 0.55 7.94
N PRO A 300 6.27 0.92 9.23
CA PRO A 300 5.90 2.25 9.69
C PRO A 300 6.83 3.31 9.10
N ARG A 301 6.27 4.42 8.64
CA ARG A 301 7.01 5.51 8.00
C ARG A 301 7.13 6.77 8.86
N THR A 302 6.46 6.80 10.02
CA THR A 302 6.44 7.97 10.91
C THR A 302 6.75 7.57 12.36
N ALA A 303 7.27 8.52 13.13
CA ALA A 303 7.54 8.36 14.54
C ALA A 303 6.27 8.05 15.35
N GLU A 304 5.16 8.72 15.01
CA GLU A 304 3.83 8.47 15.61
C GLU A 304 3.42 7.01 15.45
N ARG A 305 3.56 6.46 14.23
CA ARG A 305 3.20 5.07 13.97
C ARG A 305 4.08 4.07 14.73
N VAL A 306 5.37 4.37 14.90
CA VAL A 306 6.26 3.53 15.72
C VAL A 306 5.86 3.58 17.19
N LEU A 307 5.49 4.75 17.71
CA LEU A 307 5.00 4.89 19.08
C LEU A 307 3.71 4.09 19.32
N GLU A 308 2.77 4.10 18.37
CA GLU A 308 1.57 3.25 18.43
C GLU A 308 1.93 1.77 18.47
N LEU A 309 2.87 1.32 17.62
CA LEU A 309 3.35 -0.06 17.64
C LEU A 309 3.98 -0.42 18.99
N MET A 310 4.77 0.48 19.59
CA MET A 310 5.33 0.29 20.93
C MET A 310 4.26 0.13 22.02
N ASP A 311 3.10 0.79 21.90
CA ASP A 311 1.98 0.62 22.82
C ASP A 311 1.31 -0.75 22.67
N ASP A 312 1.32 -1.31 21.47
CA ASP A 312 0.72 -2.61 21.14
C ASP A 312 1.63 -3.81 21.44
N MET A 313 2.93 -3.62 21.67
CA MET A 313 3.92 -4.68 21.92
C MET A 313 3.51 -5.64 23.04
N LYS A 314 2.86 -5.14 24.09
CA LYS A 314 2.37 -5.91 25.24
C LYS A 314 1.40 -7.05 24.88
N ASN A 315 0.82 -6.97 23.68
CA ASN A 315 -0.16 -7.96 23.19
C ASN A 315 0.51 -9.04 22.32
N CYS A 316 1.81 -8.96 22.08
CA CYS A 316 2.58 -9.93 21.29
C CYS A 316 3.22 -10.97 22.20
N GLU A 317 3.41 -12.18 21.67
CA GLU A 317 4.09 -13.29 22.35
C GLU A 317 5.36 -13.69 21.58
N VAL A 318 6.46 -13.92 22.28
CA VAL A 318 7.71 -14.39 21.67
C VAL A 318 7.90 -15.87 21.98
N LEU A 319 7.88 -16.69 20.94
CA LEU A 319 8.21 -18.10 20.99
C LEU A 319 9.72 -18.26 20.77
N ALA A 320 10.45 -18.26 21.87
CA ALA A 320 11.92 -18.29 21.83
C ALA A 320 12.45 -19.63 21.29
N GLY A 321 13.45 -19.58 20.43
CA GLY A 321 14.06 -20.76 19.80
C GLY A 321 13.26 -21.33 18.63
N VAL A 322 12.19 -20.65 18.19
CA VAL A 322 11.33 -21.06 17.08
C VAL A 322 11.65 -20.22 15.83
N GLY A 323 12.80 -20.49 15.21
CA GLY A 323 13.33 -19.66 14.11
C GLY A 323 12.91 -20.10 12.70
N ASN A 324 12.05 -21.10 12.53
CA ASN A 324 11.58 -21.58 11.22
C ASN A 324 10.32 -22.42 11.35
N TYR A 325 9.68 -22.73 10.21
CA TYR A 325 8.43 -23.49 10.18
C TYR A 325 8.52 -24.89 10.81
N LYS A 326 9.66 -25.57 10.67
CA LYS A 326 9.82 -26.87 11.29
C LYS A 326 9.80 -26.76 12.82
N ALA A 327 10.54 -25.81 13.39
CA ALA A 327 10.57 -25.55 14.82
C ALA A 327 9.18 -25.07 15.32
N LEU A 328 8.45 -24.32 14.50
CA LEU A 328 7.08 -23.91 14.82
C LEU A 328 6.12 -25.10 14.83
N GLY A 329 6.28 -26.07 13.91
CA GLY A 329 5.55 -27.32 13.93
C GLY A 329 5.89 -28.20 15.13
N GLU A 330 7.17 -28.26 15.53
CA GLU A 330 7.63 -28.93 16.77
C GLU A 330 6.98 -28.29 18.02
N TYR A 331 6.92 -26.96 18.05
CA TYR A 331 6.24 -26.21 19.10
C TYR A 331 4.75 -26.55 19.13
N CYS A 332 4.05 -26.56 17.98
CA CYS A 332 2.64 -26.94 17.88
C CYS A 332 2.38 -28.33 18.46
N VAL A 333 3.17 -29.32 18.05
CA VAL A 333 3.05 -30.70 18.56
C VAL A 333 3.33 -30.77 20.06
N ALA A 334 4.25 -29.98 20.60
CA ALA A 334 4.56 -29.95 22.02
C ALA A 334 3.44 -29.37 22.89
N GLN A 335 2.56 -28.52 22.33
CA GLN A 335 1.37 -28.00 23.02
C GLN A 335 0.23 -29.02 23.06
N GLU A 336 0.21 -29.97 22.11
CA GLU A 336 -0.81 -31.02 22.05
C GLU A 336 -0.48 -32.19 22.99
N THR A 337 -1.22 -32.32 24.07
CA THR A 337 -0.95 -33.32 25.11
C THR A 337 -1.18 -34.78 24.69
N ASN A 338 -1.78 -35.02 23.52
CA ASN A 338 -2.27 -36.33 23.07
C ASN A 338 -1.49 -36.94 21.88
N VAL A 339 -0.40 -36.31 21.40
CA VAL A 339 0.39 -36.87 20.30
C VAL A 339 1.44 -37.83 20.85
N PRO A 340 1.36 -39.15 20.58
CA PRO A 340 2.41 -40.09 20.96
C PRO A 340 3.74 -39.72 20.29
N ARG A 341 4.83 -39.76 21.05
CA ARG A 341 6.18 -39.39 20.55
C ARG A 341 6.61 -40.19 19.32
N GLU A 342 6.17 -41.43 19.23
CA GLU A 342 6.45 -42.33 18.12
C GLU A 342 5.80 -41.87 16.80
N LEU A 343 4.74 -41.03 16.87
CA LEU A 343 4.09 -40.48 15.69
C LEU A 343 4.74 -39.17 15.21
N CYS A 344 5.52 -38.49 16.05
CA CYS A 344 6.14 -37.22 15.68
C CYS A 344 7.14 -37.37 14.50
N GLU A 345 7.76 -38.56 14.35
CA GLU A 345 8.68 -38.86 13.24
C GLU A 345 7.98 -38.96 11.89
N TYR A 346 6.67 -39.14 11.87
CA TYR A 346 5.85 -39.27 10.65
C TYR A 346 5.08 -37.99 10.31
N LEU A 347 5.18 -36.95 11.13
CA LEU A 347 4.49 -35.69 10.90
C LEU A 347 5.31 -34.78 9.97
N ASP A 348 4.64 -34.14 9.05
CA ASP A 348 5.20 -33.02 8.29
C ASP A 348 5.20 -31.76 9.17
N LEU A 349 6.25 -31.61 9.98
CA LEU A 349 6.40 -30.50 10.93
C LEU A 349 6.47 -29.13 10.23
N GLU A 350 6.98 -29.08 9.01
CA GLU A 350 7.01 -27.83 8.25
C GLU A 350 5.61 -27.41 7.79
N ALA A 351 4.81 -28.35 7.33
CA ALA A 351 3.42 -28.09 6.98
C ALA A 351 2.58 -27.69 8.21
N LEU A 352 2.81 -28.35 9.36
CA LEU A 352 2.19 -27.97 10.62
C LEU A 352 2.55 -26.56 11.07
N GLY A 353 3.83 -26.18 10.93
CA GLY A 353 4.28 -24.82 11.27
C GLY A 353 3.66 -23.77 10.37
N LYS A 354 3.52 -24.03 9.06
CA LYS A 354 2.82 -23.13 8.14
C LYS A 354 1.34 -22.98 8.53
N HIS A 355 0.69 -24.08 8.85
CA HIS A 355 -0.71 -24.06 9.30
C HIS A 355 -0.87 -23.30 10.63
N TYR A 356 0.07 -23.49 11.56
CA TYR A 356 0.08 -22.71 12.81
C TYR A 356 0.19 -21.21 12.55
N GLN A 357 1.06 -20.78 11.62
CA GLN A 357 1.19 -19.36 11.27
C GLN A 357 -0.09 -18.79 10.64
N GLU A 358 -0.85 -19.59 9.87
CA GLU A 358 -2.15 -19.18 9.34
C GLU A 358 -3.18 -18.93 10.45
N GLU A 359 -3.16 -19.76 11.50
CA GLU A 359 -4.07 -19.65 12.64
C GLU A 359 -3.60 -18.59 13.65
N TYR A 360 -2.29 -18.50 13.86
CA TYR A 360 -1.61 -17.58 14.80
C TYR A 360 -0.58 -16.71 14.03
N PRO A 361 -1.03 -15.64 13.39
CA PRO A 361 -0.14 -14.80 12.57
C PRO A 361 1.06 -14.26 13.34
N GLY A 362 2.23 -14.28 12.71
CA GLY A 362 3.47 -13.80 13.29
C GLY A 362 4.61 -13.78 12.29
N VAL A 363 5.78 -13.32 12.72
CA VAL A 363 7.00 -13.16 11.93
C VAL A 363 8.17 -13.82 12.62
N PHE A 364 9.08 -14.43 11.84
CA PHE A 364 10.34 -14.95 12.34
C PHE A 364 11.39 -13.85 12.43
N ILE A 365 11.93 -13.62 13.64
CA ILE A 365 13.01 -12.67 13.89
C ILE A 365 14.20 -13.43 14.47
N GLY A 366 15.25 -13.60 13.68
CA GLY A 366 16.42 -14.40 14.09
C GLY A 366 16.02 -15.86 14.37
N ASN A 367 16.16 -16.28 15.62
CA ASN A 367 15.80 -17.63 16.09
C ASN A 367 14.45 -17.71 16.79
N ASP A 368 13.66 -16.66 16.76
CA ASP A 368 12.40 -16.58 17.50
C ASP A 368 11.23 -16.34 16.54
N TYR A 369 10.03 -16.78 16.94
CA TYR A 369 8.78 -16.44 16.29
C TYR A 369 8.02 -15.44 17.15
N VAL A 370 7.71 -14.29 16.61
CA VAL A 370 6.89 -13.27 17.28
C VAL A 370 5.46 -13.42 16.79
N GLN A 371 4.61 -13.92 17.66
CA GLN A 371 3.19 -14.09 17.42
C GLN A 371 2.45 -12.79 17.74
N PHE A 372 1.65 -12.33 16.81
CA PHE A 372 0.77 -11.18 17.00
C PHE A 372 -0.53 -11.59 17.71
N PRO A 373 -1.18 -10.66 18.44
CA PRO A 373 -2.44 -10.96 19.08
C PRO A 373 -3.45 -11.41 18.02
N GLN A 374 -4.21 -12.47 18.31
CA GLN A 374 -5.38 -12.81 17.50
C GLN A 374 -6.30 -11.60 17.49
N MET A 375 -6.42 -10.96 16.35
CA MET A 375 -7.37 -9.86 16.19
C MET A 375 -8.78 -10.43 16.36
N SER A 376 -9.38 -10.13 17.52
CA SER A 376 -10.84 -10.16 17.56
C SER A 376 -11.31 -9.26 16.42
N GLN A 377 -12.24 -9.75 15.60
CA GLN A 377 -12.75 -9.11 14.37
C GLN A 377 -13.13 -7.61 14.49
N GLY A 378 -13.03 -7.02 15.69
CA GLY A 378 -13.24 -5.61 15.98
C GLY A 378 -11.98 -4.73 15.99
N MET A 379 -10.75 -5.29 16.02
CA MET A 379 -9.51 -4.52 16.05
C MET A 379 -8.89 -4.31 14.65
N GLU A 380 -9.22 -5.13 13.65
CA GLU A 380 -8.81 -4.89 12.24
C GLU A 380 -9.24 -3.52 11.72
N MET A 381 -10.30 -2.94 12.28
CA MET A 381 -10.78 -1.62 11.89
C MET A 381 -9.96 -0.44 12.45
N LYS A 382 -9.22 -0.63 13.54
CA LYS A 382 -8.40 0.45 14.13
C LYS A 382 -6.96 0.48 13.62
N MET A 383 -6.44 -0.64 13.10
CA MET A 383 -5.08 -0.71 12.55
C MET A 383 -5.00 -0.40 11.04
N LYS A 384 -6.14 -0.27 10.36
CA LYS A 384 -6.23 0.11 8.93
C LYS A 384 -6.80 1.52 8.72
N MET A 385 -6.81 2.35 9.73
CA MET A 385 -7.17 3.77 9.60
C MET A 385 -5.91 4.62 9.48
#